data_af6076cfb9c0162d73450062d2681653
#
_entry.id   af6076cfb9c0162d73450062d2681653
#
_cell.length_a   1.000
_cell.length_b   1.000
_cell.length_c   1.000
_cell.angle_alpha   90.00
_cell.angle_beta   90.00
_cell.angle_gamma   90.00
#
_symmetry.space_group_name_H-M   'P 1'
#
loop_
_entity.id
_entity.type
_entity.pdbx_description
1 polymer ?
#
loop_
_entity_poly.entity_id
_entity_poly.type
_entity_poly.pdbx_seq_one_letter_code
_entity_poly.pdbx_strand_id
1 'polypeptide(L)'
;MPKTNEPSRPTPPTSSREDGGGGSSVHPANVLNELSGEEWLYFTKSVWSTAYPSELGHERRRAHGANKPPRLMARLIEFFTRTGELVLDPFAGVGGTLLGAAIARGPRRAIGFEIEPRWVRIFETVVAEALASRDGEGPLLADLGPADPGGPRRFDPSGIELRLGDALELLPTLAEASIDFVATDPPYNVQLRQTMAGGPLAARFPNRRTDYAMVTNDPADLANSADYGAYLDRMGCVFGELARVLRPGRYAVVIVRDAYQDGRYVFTAADLAARAAAAGLVPKGDLIWYQAGTRLRPYGYPRVFVPNIAHQHILVFRKEARRSRRGERGGRPAR
;
A
#
# COMPACT_ATOMS: atom_id res chain seq x y z
N MET A 1 47.72 -38.49 -35.90
CA MET A 1 46.53 -37.65 -35.64
C MET A 1 47.00 -36.35 -35.05
N PRO A 2 46.81 -35.18 -35.70
CA PRO A 2 47.29 -33.91 -35.20
C PRO A 2 46.33 -33.33 -34.18
N LYS A 3 46.88 -32.72 -33.14
CA LYS A 3 46.16 -32.00 -32.07
C LYS A 3 45.64 -30.70 -32.65
N THR A 4 44.35 -30.50 -32.54
CA THR A 4 43.67 -29.24 -32.86
C THR A 4 43.93 -28.20 -31.78
N ASN A 5 44.51 -27.06 -32.18
CA ASN A 5 44.63 -25.85 -31.35
C ASN A 5 43.26 -25.18 -31.20
N GLU A 6 42.74 -25.10 -29.98
CA GLU A 6 41.65 -24.19 -29.65
C GLU A 6 42.16 -22.75 -29.44
N PRO A 7 41.48 -21.72 -29.97
CA PRO A 7 41.89 -20.36 -29.72
C PRO A 7 41.47 -19.93 -28.31
N SER A 8 42.41 -19.35 -27.59
CA SER A 8 42.25 -18.77 -26.25
C SER A 8 41.21 -17.65 -26.26
N ARG A 9 40.19 -17.75 -25.35
CA ARG A 9 39.24 -16.68 -25.07
C ARG A 9 39.97 -15.43 -24.52
N PRO A 10 39.60 -14.23 -24.96
CA PRO A 10 40.13 -13.02 -24.35
C PRO A 10 39.60 -12.85 -22.93
N THR A 11 40.48 -12.62 -21.99
CA THR A 11 40.20 -12.22 -20.61
C THR A 11 39.54 -10.82 -20.61
N PRO A 12 38.44 -10.59 -19.87
CA PRO A 12 37.88 -9.26 -19.74
C PRO A 12 38.84 -8.36 -18.95
N PRO A 13 38.89 -7.06 -19.22
CA PRO A 13 39.75 -6.12 -18.52
C PRO A 13 39.39 -6.08 -17.04
N THR A 14 40.35 -6.26 -16.18
CA THR A 14 40.26 -5.97 -14.73
C THR A 14 40.10 -4.49 -14.55
N SER A 15 38.83 -4.03 -14.35
CA SER A 15 38.60 -2.70 -13.81
C SER A 15 39.02 -2.73 -12.34
N SER A 16 40.10 -2.04 -12.02
CA SER A 16 40.45 -1.65 -10.66
C SER A 16 39.28 -0.86 -10.06
N ARG A 17 38.48 -1.53 -9.22
CA ARG A 17 37.57 -0.84 -8.33
C ARG A 17 38.41 -0.20 -7.25
N GLU A 18 38.55 1.09 -7.29
CA GLU A 18 38.94 1.88 -6.14
C GLU A 18 37.88 1.68 -5.07
N ASP A 19 38.22 0.97 -4.00
CA ASP A 19 37.44 0.87 -2.76
C ASP A 19 37.41 2.25 -2.09
N GLY A 20 36.62 3.17 -2.63
CA GLY A 20 36.18 4.37 -1.96
C GLY A 20 35.07 3.98 -0.99
N GLY A 21 35.32 4.05 0.32
CA GLY A 21 34.34 3.92 1.39
C GLY A 21 33.23 5.00 1.26
N GLY A 22 32.31 4.79 0.33
CA GLY A 22 31.15 5.62 0.09
C GLY A 22 29.99 5.15 0.95
N GLY A 23 29.76 5.76 2.11
CA GLY A 23 28.47 5.71 2.76
C GLY A 23 27.40 6.11 1.72
N SER A 24 26.36 5.28 1.59
CA SER A 24 25.28 5.45 0.60
C SER A 24 24.57 6.79 0.82
N SER A 25 24.99 7.84 0.12
CA SER A 25 24.44 9.19 0.27
C SER A 25 23.19 9.35 -0.61
N VAL A 26 22.24 10.17 -0.14
CA VAL A 26 21.06 10.58 -0.92
C VAL A 26 21.54 11.45 -2.08
N HIS A 27 21.12 11.10 -3.31
CA HIS A 27 21.50 11.88 -4.49
C HIS A 27 20.88 13.29 -4.44
N PRO A 28 21.65 14.38 -4.71
CA PRO A 28 21.16 15.77 -4.58
C PRO A 28 19.92 16.07 -5.44
N ALA A 29 19.75 15.40 -6.58
CA ALA A 29 18.59 15.54 -7.44
C ALA A 29 17.38 14.67 -7.01
N ASN A 30 17.48 13.92 -5.90
CA ASN A 30 16.35 13.18 -5.38
C ASN A 30 15.36 14.13 -4.71
N VAL A 31 14.26 14.43 -5.39
CA VAL A 31 13.19 15.31 -4.90
C VAL A 31 11.99 14.55 -4.35
N LEU A 32 11.98 13.21 -4.50
CA LEU A 32 10.84 12.38 -4.10
C LEU A 32 10.93 11.98 -2.63
N ASN A 33 12.11 11.54 -2.19
CA ASN A 33 12.31 10.97 -0.86
C ASN A 33 13.72 11.26 -0.33
N GLU A 34 14.10 10.57 0.75
CA GLU A 34 15.40 10.71 1.42
C GLU A 34 16.20 9.40 1.37
N LEU A 35 15.90 8.54 0.35
CA LEU A 35 16.57 7.26 0.18
C LEU A 35 17.82 7.39 -0.68
N SER A 36 18.83 6.60 -0.35
CA SER A 36 19.99 6.39 -1.19
C SER A 36 19.65 5.62 -2.47
N GLY A 37 20.54 5.61 -3.45
CA GLY A 37 20.35 4.84 -4.68
C GLY A 37 20.26 3.33 -4.43
N GLU A 38 20.94 2.81 -3.42
CA GLU A 38 20.87 1.41 -3.04
C GLU A 38 19.50 1.05 -2.44
N GLU A 39 19.00 1.84 -1.48
CA GLU A 39 17.68 1.64 -0.91
C GLU A 39 16.58 1.77 -1.97
N TRP A 40 16.72 2.71 -2.90
CA TRP A 40 15.82 2.89 -4.04
C TRP A 40 15.74 1.62 -4.89
N LEU A 41 16.87 1.00 -5.19
CA LEU A 41 16.94 -0.23 -5.99
C LEU A 41 16.11 -1.37 -5.36
N TYR A 42 16.22 -1.54 -4.05
CA TYR A 42 15.46 -2.58 -3.34
C TYR A 42 13.95 -2.30 -3.31
N PHE A 43 13.54 -1.03 -3.31
CA PHE A 43 12.12 -0.68 -3.35
C PHE A 43 11.49 -1.00 -4.71
N THR A 44 12.21 -0.81 -5.81
CA THR A 44 11.65 -0.94 -7.17
C THR A 44 11.47 -2.38 -7.65
N LYS A 45 11.76 -3.39 -6.83
CA LYS A 45 11.42 -4.78 -7.15
C LYS A 45 9.92 -4.94 -7.29
N SER A 46 9.47 -5.60 -8.36
CA SER A 46 8.05 -5.83 -8.62
C SER A 46 7.40 -6.87 -7.70
N VAL A 47 8.19 -7.70 -6.99
CA VAL A 47 7.68 -8.70 -6.04
C VAL A 47 8.34 -8.49 -4.68
N TRP A 48 7.50 -8.33 -3.66
CA TRP A 48 7.90 -8.23 -2.26
C TRP A 48 7.43 -9.46 -1.50
N SER A 49 8.37 -10.19 -0.91
CA SER A 49 8.11 -11.39 -0.11
C SER A 49 8.37 -11.18 1.39
N THR A 50 8.56 -9.94 1.82
CA THR A 50 8.86 -9.61 3.21
C THR A 50 7.69 -9.98 4.12
N ALA A 51 7.97 -10.81 5.12
CA ALA A 51 7.08 -11.05 6.24
C ALA A 51 7.34 -9.99 7.32
N TYR A 52 6.30 -9.25 7.69
CA TYR A 52 6.42 -8.21 8.71
C TYR A 52 6.01 -8.74 10.08
N PRO A 53 6.70 -8.33 11.16
CA PRO A 53 6.39 -8.78 12.52
C PRO A 53 5.04 -8.26 13.01
N SER A 54 4.53 -8.92 14.05
CA SER A 54 3.33 -8.51 14.77
C SER A 54 3.69 -7.45 15.82
N GLU A 55 3.52 -6.17 15.48
CA GLU A 55 3.91 -5.03 16.31
C GLU A 55 2.72 -4.07 16.52
N LEU A 56 2.87 -3.10 17.42
CA LEU A 56 1.96 -2.00 17.65
C LEU A 56 0.49 -2.47 17.81
N GLY A 57 0.22 -3.21 18.85
CA GLY A 57 -1.13 -3.70 19.17
C GLY A 57 -1.71 -4.66 18.15
N HIS A 58 -0.88 -5.44 17.45
CA HIS A 58 -1.31 -6.40 16.45
C HIS A 58 -2.47 -7.27 16.90
N GLU A 59 -2.43 -7.80 18.14
CA GLU A 59 -3.48 -8.68 18.68
C GLU A 59 -4.85 -7.99 18.73
N ARG A 60 -4.91 -6.69 19.01
CA ARG A 60 -6.15 -5.90 18.96
C ARG A 60 -6.57 -5.61 17.52
N ARG A 61 -5.62 -5.20 16.69
CA ARG A 61 -5.87 -4.81 15.30
C ARG A 61 -6.27 -6.01 14.43
N ARG A 62 -5.81 -7.23 14.75
CA ARG A 62 -6.16 -8.45 13.99
C ARG A 62 -7.65 -8.77 14.02
N ALA A 63 -8.41 -8.22 14.98
CA ALA A 63 -9.86 -8.38 15.02
C ALA A 63 -10.55 -7.80 13.76
N HIS A 64 -9.97 -6.79 13.13
CA HIS A 64 -10.42 -6.20 11.87
C HIS A 64 -10.37 -7.22 10.70
N GLY A 65 -9.35 -8.08 10.67
CA GLY A 65 -9.21 -9.13 9.65
C GLY A 65 -8.46 -8.71 8.39
N ALA A 66 -8.40 -7.43 8.06
CA ALA A 66 -7.75 -6.89 6.86
C ALA A 66 -6.70 -5.81 7.16
N ASN A 67 -6.15 -5.78 8.39
CA ASN A 67 -5.19 -4.77 8.80
C ASN A 67 -3.85 -4.90 8.05
N LYS A 68 -3.30 -3.78 7.62
CA LYS A 68 -1.96 -3.75 7.01
C LYS A 68 -0.86 -3.65 8.07
N PRO A 69 0.30 -4.32 7.86
CA PRO A 69 1.45 -4.17 8.74
C PRO A 69 1.96 -2.73 8.71
N PRO A 70 2.17 -2.07 9.87
CA PRO A 70 2.69 -0.70 9.89
C PRO A 70 4.02 -0.53 9.16
N ARG A 71 4.92 -1.51 9.22
CA ARG A 71 6.20 -1.46 8.49
C ARG A 71 6.06 -1.51 6.97
N LEU A 72 5.09 -2.26 6.45
CA LEU A 72 4.77 -2.20 5.02
C LEU A 72 4.37 -0.78 4.63
N MET A 73 3.50 -0.17 5.43
CA MET A 73 3.03 1.20 5.17
C MET A 73 4.17 2.22 5.36
N ALA A 74 5.01 2.07 6.38
CA ALA A 74 6.19 2.91 6.58
C ALA A 74 7.14 2.86 5.37
N ARG A 75 7.41 1.67 4.84
CA ARG A 75 8.24 1.51 3.64
C ARG A 75 7.67 2.24 2.43
N LEU A 76 6.35 2.14 2.20
CA LEU A 76 5.67 2.89 1.12
C LEU A 76 5.76 4.40 1.37
N ILE A 77 5.47 4.85 2.58
CA ILE A 77 5.52 6.25 2.97
C ILE A 77 6.92 6.83 2.77
N GLU A 78 7.97 6.16 3.24
CA GLU A 78 9.36 6.61 3.09
C GLU A 78 9.80 6.70 1.63
N PHE A 79 9.30 5.83 0.76
CA PHE A 79 9.63 5.88 -0.66
C PHE A 79 8.96 7.04 -1.38
N PHE A 80 7.70 7.34 -1.05
CA PHE A 80 6.91 8.33 -1.78
C PHE A 80 6.83 9.70 -1.10
N THR A 81 7.49 9.87 0.07
CA THR A 81 7.46 11.13 0.83
C THR A 81 8.81 11.53 1.40
N ARG A 82 8.91 12.79 1.77
CA ARG A 82 9.98 13.37 2.58
C ARG A 82 9.49 13.68 4.00
N THR A 83 10.42 13.89 4.91
CA THR A 83 10.16 14.37 6.28
C THR A 83 9.21 15.57 6.28
N GLY A 84 8.21 15.56 7.17
CA GLY A 84 7.20 16.61 7.34
C GLY A 84 6.04 16.57 6.36
N GLU A 85 6.07 15.73 5.31
CA GLU A 85 4.99 15.63 4.32
C GLU A 85 3.75 14.91 4.87
N LEU A 86 2.60 15.16 4.24
CA LEU A 86 1.29 14.73 4.67
C LEU A 86 0.78 13.53 3.85
N VAL A 87 0.48 12.45 4.57
CA VAL A 87 -0.09 11.20 4.05
C VAL A 87 -1.59 11.16 4.30
N LEU A 88 -2.36 10.64 3.37
CA LEU A 88 -3.80 10.41 3.51
C LEU A 88 -4.13 8.93 3.30
N ASP A 89 -4.99 8.39 4.19
CA ASP A 89 -5.65 7.10 4.02
C ASP A 89 -7.17 7.27 4.22
N PRO A 90 -7.97 7.29 3.14
CA PRO A 90 -9.42 7.46 3.26
C PRO A 90 -10.15 6.22 3.80
N PHE A 91 -9.46 5.09 3.99
CA PHE A 91 -10.01 3.83 4.50
C PHE A 91 -9.08 3.22 5.54
N ALA A 92 -8.81 3.98 6.60
CA ALA A 92 -7.72 3.69 7.53
C ALA A 92 -7.93 2.44 8.41
N GLY A 93 -9.18 1.97 8.56
CA GLY A 93 -9.49 0.82 9.40
C GLY A 93 -8.96 1.00 10.81
N VAL A 94 -8.12 0.07 11.24
CA VAL A 94 -7.42 0.12 12.54
C VAL A 94 -6.07 0.86 12.47
N GLY A 95 -5.92 1.77 11.50
CA GLY A 95 -4.82 2.73 11.44
C GLY A 95 -3.48 2.19 10.92
N GLY A 96 -3.45 1.16 10.09
CA GLY A 96 -2.19 0.60 9.58
C GLY A 96 -1.28 1.63 8.92
N THR A 97 -1.83 2.51 8.09
CA THR A 97 -1.11 3.59 7.41
C THR A 97 -0.63 4.67 8.38
N LEU A 98 -1.48 5.06 9.34
CA LEU A 98 -1.15 6.08 10.33
C LEU A 98 -0.01 5.59 11.25
N LEU A 99 -0.11 4.34 11.72
CA LEU A 99 0.96 3.71 12.50
C LEU A 99 2.24 3.59 11.67
N GLY A 100 2.13 3.35 10.35
CA GLY A 100 3.25 3.36 9.43
C GLY A 100 3.92 4.74 9.34
N ALA A 101 3.13 5.83 9.29
CA ALA A 101 3.65 7.20 9.32
C ALA A 101 4.34 7.52 10.65
N ALA A 102 3.78 7.02 11.76
CA ALA A 102 4.33 7.21 13.10
C ALA A 102 5.66 6.48 13.36
N ILE A 103 5.99 5.47 12.56
CA ILE A 103 7.26 4.73 12.65
C ILE A 103 8.19 4.98 11.46
N ALA A 104 7.82 5.85 10.53
CA ALA A 104 8.66 6.19 9.40
C ALA A 104 9.93 6.91 9.84
N ARG A 105 11.02 6.74 9.09
CA ARG A 105 12.27 7.47 9.34
C ARG A 105 12.07 8.97 9.08
N GLY A 106 12.20 9.77 10.11
CA GLY A 106 11.83 11.17 10.13
C GLY A 106 10.31 11.36 10.28
N PRO A 107 9.87 12.45 10.95
CA PRO A 107 8.45 12.67 11.23
C PRO A 107 7.64 12.86 9.95
N ARG A 108 6.54 12.14 9.82
CA ARG A 108 5.49 12.33 8.80
C ARG A 108 4.20 12.68 9.49
N ARG A 109 3.35 13.42 8.77
CA ARG A 109 1.98 13.66 9.21
C ARG A 109 1.05 12.72 8.45
N ALA A 110 0.01 12.23 9.09
CA ALA A 110 -0.98 11.41 8.42
C ALA A 110 -2.39 11.71 8.90
N ILE A 111 -3.33 11.74 7.96
CA ILE A 111 -4.76 11.81 8.23
C ILE A 111 -5.40 10.53 7.68
N GLY A 112 -6.22 9.87 8.51
CA GLY A 112 -7.01 8.74 8.10
C GLY A 112 -8.49 8.98 8.31
N PHE A 113 -9.34 8.31 7.51
CA PHE A 113 -10.79 8.28 7.71
C PHE A 113 -11.24 6.86 7.98
N GLU A 114 -12.20 6.70 8.88
CA GLU A 114 -12.80 5.41 9.22
C GLU A 114 -14.26 5.60 9.57
N ILE A 115 -15.13 4.83 8.93
CA ILE A 115 -16.58 4.95 9.09
C ILE A 115 -17.09 4.23 10.36
N GLU A 116 -16.38 3.19 10.82
CA GLU A 116 -16.81 2.34 11.93
C GLU A 116 -16.17 2.79 13.25
N PRO A 117 -16.94 3.33 14.21
CA PRO A 117 -16.41 3.86 15.48
C PRO A 117 -15.60 2.86 16.29
N ARG A 118 -15.88 1.56 16.14
CA ARG A 118 -15.15 0.50 16.83
C ARG A 118 -13.67 0.46 16.42
N TRP A 119 -13.38 0.66 15.13
CA TRP A 119 -12.00 0.63 14.65
C TRP A 119 -11.22 1.86 15.06
N VAL A 120 -11.88 3.02 15.11
CA VAL A 120 -11.30 4.25 15.68
C VAL A 120 -10.88 4.02 17.13
N ARG A 121 -11.78 3.48 17.97
CA ARG A 121 -11.46 3.18 19.39
C ARG A 121 -10.30 2.19 19.55
N ILE A 122 -10.20 1.17 18.68
CA ILE A 122 -9.07 0.24 18.70
C ILE A 122 -7.77 0.97 18.37
N PHE A 123 -7.77 1.82 17.35
CA PHE A 123 -6.59 2.61 16.99
C PHE A 123 -6.16 3.53 18.15
N GLU A 124 -7.06 4.28 18.75
CA GLU A 124 -6.79 5.15 19.90
C GLU A 124 -6.20 4.36 21.07
N THR A 125 -6.79 3.19 21.36
CA THR A 125 -6.26 2.30 22.42
C THR A 125 -4.85 1.83 22.12
N VAL A 126 -4.56 1.44 20.88
CA VAL A 126 -3.22 1.01 20.46
C VAL A 126 -2.20 2.13 20.61
N VAL A 127 -2.55 3.36 20.22
CA VAL A 127 -1.68 4.53 20.37
C VAL A 127 -1.43 4.83 21.85
N ALA A 128 -2.48 4.83 22.69
CA ALA A 128 -2.36 5.09 24.12
C ALA A 128 -1.49 4.02 24.83
N GLU A 129 -1.70 2.73 24.53
CA GLU A 129 -0.90 1.65 25.09
C GLU A 129 0.58 1.71 24.66
N ALA A 130 0.84 2.08 23.39
CA ALA A 130 2.21 2.24 22.91
C ALA A 130 2.95 3.38 23.62
N LEU A 131 2.27 4.47 23.96
CA LEU A 131 2.84 5.58 24.71
C LEU A 131 2.99 5.28 26.21
N ALA A 132 2.07 4.55 26.81
CA ALA A 132 2.10 4.21 28.23
C ALA A 132 3.24 3.23 28.60
N SER A 133 3.75 2.48 27.63
CA SER A 133 4.74 1.42 27.87
C SER A 133 6.15 1.92 28.21
N ARG A 134 6.48 3.23 28.08
CA ARG A 134 7.82 3.81 28.31
C ARG A 134 7.76 5.31 28.61
N ASP A 135 7.38 5.72 29.79
CA ASP A 135 7.53 7.10 30.30
C ASP A 135 7.25 8.23 29.29
N GLY A 136 6.29 8.02 28.37
CA GLY A 136 5.92 8.98 27.34
C GLY A 136 6.75 8.92 26.03
N GLU A 137 7.84 8.16 26.02
CA GLU A 137 8.54 7.85 24.77
C GLU A 137 7.96 6.61 24.10
N GLY A 138 7.57 6.69 22.83
CA GLY A 138 7.05 5.55 22.08
C GLY A 138 8.08 4.41 21.95
N PRO A 139 7.60 3.17 21.72
CA PRO A 139 8.47 2.01 21.66
C PRO A 139 9.51 2.12 20.53
N LEU A 140 10.74 1.64 20.82
CA LEU A 140 11.76 1.42 19.81
C LEU A 140 11.53 0.04 19.17
N LEU A 141 11.20 0.03 17.87
CA LEU A 141 11.00 -1.20 17.11
C LEU A 141 12.35 -1.73 16.61
N ALA A 142 12.52 -3.05 16.66
CA ALA A 142 13.78 -3.70 16.27
C ALA A 142 14.14 -3.45 14.80
N ASP A 143 15.44 -3.46 14.49
CA ASP A 143 15.95 -3.53 13.14
C ASP A 143 15.63 -4.90 12.53
N LEU A 144 15.10 -4.93 11.31
CA LEU A 144 14.84 -6.16 10.55
C LEU A 144 15.93 -6.44 9.50
N GLY A 145 17.01 -5.67 9.50
CA GLY A 145 18.12 -5.82 8.56
C GLY A 145 17.67 -5.67 7.10
N PRO A 146 18.21 -6.50 6.18
CA PRO A 146 17.93 -6.36 4.74
C PRO A 146 16.46 -6.51 4.34
N ALA A 147 15.62 -7.10 5.22
CA ALA A 147 14.18 -7.26 4.94
C ALA A 147 13.41 -5.92 5.06
N ASP A 148 13.88 -5.01 5.91
CA ASP A 148 13.35 -3.66 6.08
C ASP A 148 14.52 -2.71 6.35
N PRO A 149 15.29 -2.34 5.32
CA PRO A 149 16.48 -1.52 5.49
C PRO A 149 16.11 -0.16 6.07
N GLY A 150 16.88 0.31 7.05
CA GLY A 150 16.65 1.61 7.67
C GLY A 150 16.83 1.62 9.20
N GLY A 151 17.21 0.47 9.77
CA GLY A 151 17.56 0.38 11.20
C GLY A 151 16.35 0.38 12.13
N PRO A 152 16.59 0.56 13.43
CA PRO A 152 15.53 0.60 14.43
C PRO A 152 14.63 1.83 14.22
N ARG A 153 13.33 1.67 14.48
CA ARG A 153 12.31 2.69 14.28
C ARG A 153 11.72 3.14 15.61
N ARG A 154 11.56 4.42 15.81
CA ARG A 154 10.86 4.97 16.98
C ARG A 154 9.41 5.30 16.61
N PHE A 155 8.49 4.95 17.49
CA PHE A 155 7.08 5.31 17.33
C PHE A 155 6.84 6.74 17.84
N ASP A 156 6.40 7.62 16.95
CA ASP A 156 6.00 9.00 17.25
C ASP A 156 4.61 9.29 16.64
N PRO A 157 3.55 9.26 17.43
CA PRO A 157 2.19 9.51 16.95
C PRO A 157 1.79 11.00 16.92
N SER A 158 2.70 11.93 17.20
CA SER A 158 2.36 13.36 17.31
C SER A 158 1.79 13.99 16.02
N GLY A 159 2.10 13.36 14.87
CA GLY A 159 1.67 13.84 13.55
C GLY A 159 0.49 13.08 12.95
N ILE A 160 -0.15 12.14 13.64
CA ILE A 160 -1.19 11.28 13.06
C ILE A 160 -2.57 11.58 13.64
N GLU A 161 -3.59 11.57 12.78
CA GLU A 161 -4.98 11.83 13.14
C GLU A 161 -5.92 10.84 12.42
N LEU A 162 -6.76 10.13 13.17
CA LEU A 162 -7.84 9.30 12.63
C LEU A 162 -9.18 9.98 12.88
N ARG A 163 -9.91 10.27 11.80
CA ARG A 163 -11.24 10.92 11.84
C ARG A 163 -12.32 9.89 11.58
N LEU A 164 -13.33 9.91 12.44
CA LEU A 164 -14.55 9.12 12.25
C LEU A 164 -15.41 9.76 11.15
N GLY A 165 -15.80 8.99 10.14
CA GLY A 165 -16.75 9.42 9.10
C GLY A 165 -16.57 8.72 7.77
N ASP A 166 -17.53 8.95 6.86
CA ASP A 166 -17.48 8.44 5.49
C ASP A 166 -16.42 9.19 4.67
N ALA A 167 -15.60 8.44 3.97
CA ALA A 167 -14.57 8.96 3.07
C ALA A 167 -15.16 9.89 1.99
N LEU A 168 -16.34 9.57 1.44
CA LEU A 168 -17.00 10.40 0.42
C LEU A 168 -17.52 11.74 0.96
N GLU A 169 -17.76 11.83 2.27
CA GLU A 169 -18.13 13.08 2.93
C GLU A 169 -16.91 13.88 3.40
N LEU A 170 -15.86 13.17 3.87
CA LEU A 170 -14.68 13.83 4.45
C LEU A 170 -13.66 14.27 3.40
N LEU A 171 -13.50 13.55 2.29
CA LEU A 171 -12.58 13.94 1.22
C LEU A 171 -12.85 15.34 0.65
N PRO A 172 -14.13 15.72 0.35
CA PRO A 172 -14.44 17.07 -0.13
C PRO A 172 -14.06 18.20 0.83
N THR A 173 -13.91 17.92 2.13
CA THR A 173 -13.49 18.92 3.14
C THR A 173 -12.02 19.27 3.08
N LEU A 174 -11.19 18.42 2.43
CA LEU A 174 -9.77 18.68 2.26
C LEU A 174 -9.54 19.67 1.12
N ALA A 175 -8.56 20.56 1.29
CA ALA A 175 -8.17 21.50 0.27
C ALA A 175 -7.59 20.79 -0.98
N GLU A 176 -7.83 21.36 -2.16
CA GLU A 176 -7.18 20.89 -3.40
C GLU A 176 -5.66 20.95 -3.26
N ALA A 177 -4.97 19.96 -3.82
CA ALA A 177 -3.50 19.87 -3.83
C ALA A 177 -2.86 20.08 -2.44
N SER A 178 -3.46 19.51 -1.40
CA SER A 178 -2.98 19.61 -0.01
C SER A 178 -2.21 18.36 0.47
N ILE A 179 -2.38 17.23 -0.21
CA ILE A 179 -1.85 15.92 0.18
C ILE A 179 -0.58 15.60 -0.62
N ASP A 180 0.46 15.11 0.06
CA ASP A 180 1.73 14.72 -0.55
C ASP A 180 1.75 13.26 -1.01
N PHE A 181 1.02 12.39 -0.30
CA PHE A 181 0.95 10.96 -0.64
C PHE A 181 -0.37 10.35 -0.18
N VAL A 182 -0.93 9.48 -0.99
CA VAL A 182 -2.07 8.63 -0.61
C VAL A 182 -1.61 7.19 -0.51
N ALA A 183 -1.90 6.52 0.60
CA ALA A 183 -1.68 5.09 0.76
C ALA A 183 -2.91 4.46 1.41
N THR A 184 -3.58 3.56 0.71
CA THR A 184 -4.88 3.06 1.16
C THR A 184 -5.13 1.61 0.77
N ASP A 185 -5.98 0.94 1.56
CA ASP A 185 -6.52 -0.41 1.35
C ASP A 185 -8.06 -0.30 1.41
N PRO A 186 -8.70 0.00 0.28
CA PRO A 186 -10.14 0.22 0.27
C PRO A 186 -10.92 -1.04 0.65
N PRO A 187 -12.12 -0.91 1.25
CA PRO A 187 -12.97 -2.06 1.51
C PRO A 187 -13.33 -2.76 0.20
N TYR A 188 -13.39 -4.09 0.23
CA TYR A 188 -13.73 -4.90 -0.96
C TYR A 188 -15.21 -5.23 -0.95
N ASN A 189 -15.90 -5.06 -2.08
CA ASN A 189 -17.26 -5.57 -2.27
C ASN A 189 -17.20 -7.09 -2.53
N VAL A 190 -16.70 -7.83 -1.54
CA VAL A 190 -16.68 -9.28 -1.55
C VAL A 190 -17.75 -9.75 -0.59
N GLN A 191 -18.78 -10.41 -1.06
CA GLN A 191 -19.80 -10.99 -0.19
C GLN A 191 -19.21 -12.16 0.60
N LEU A 192 -18.28 -11.88 1.52
CA LEU A 192 -17.57 -12.86 2.33
C LEU A 192 -18.50 -13.75 3.14
N ARG A 193 -19.72 -13.28 3.42
CA ARG A 193 -20.74 -14.04 4.13
C ARG A 193 -21.28 -15.23 3.32
N GLN A 194 -21.26 -15.17 2.00
CA GLN A 194 -21.84 -16.22 1.14
C GLN A 194 -20.80 -17.21 0.60
N THR A 195 -19.58 -16.77 0.31
CA THR A 195 -18.58 -17.59 -0.39
C THR A 195 -17.80 -18.54 0.52
N MET A 196 -17.79 -18.32 1.83
CA MET A 196 -16.99 -19.12 2.77
C MET A 196 -17.81 -20.03 3.70
N ALA A 197 -19.11 -19.85 3.77
CA ALA A 197 -20.00 -20.69 4.56
C ALA A 197 -20.59 -21.80 3.72
N GLY A 198 -20.22 -23.04 4.01
CA GLY A 198 -20.90 -24.21 3.47
C GLY A 198 -20.24 -24.88 2.29
N GLY A 199 -19.84 -26.07 2.51
CA GLY A 199 -19.38 -27.08 1.57
C GLY A 199 -18.90 -28.29 2.36
N PRO A 200 -18.88 -29.49 1.77
CA PRO A 200 -18.50 -30.73 2.48
C PRO A 200 -17.09 -30.69 3.09
N LEU A 201 -16.25 -29.75 2.72
CA LEU A 201 -14.92 -29.54 3.27
C LEU A 201 -14.87 -28.54 4.45
N ALA A 202 -15.96 -27.83 4.74
CA ALA A 202 -15.99 -26.86 5.85
C ALA A 202 -15.75 -27.52 7.22
N ALA A 203 -16.32 -28.70 7.44
CA ALA A 203 -16.11 -29.48 8.66
C ALA A 203 -14.68 -30.01 8.81
N ARG A 204 -13.98 -30.26 7.71
CA ARG A 204 -12.61 -30.79 7.69
C ARG A 204 -11.54 -29.72 7.92
N PHE A 205 -11.89 -28.45 7.82
CA PHE A 205 -10.99 -27.30 8.01
C PHE A 205 -11.60 -26.27 8.97
N PRO A 206 -11.70 -26.58 10.29
CA PRO A 206 -12.44 -25.78 11.28
C PRO A 206 -11.88 -24.38 11.52
N ASN A 207 -10.66 -24.08 11.11
CA ASN A 207 -10.04 -22.75 11.28
C ASN A 207 -10.41 -21.76 10.14
N ARG A 208 -11.55 -21.94 9.52
CA ARG A 208 -12.09 -21.05 8.51
C ARG A 208 -12.70 -19.84 9.23
N ARG A 209 -12.02 -18.70 9.27
CA ARG A 209 -12.66 -17.44 9.65
C ARG A 209 -13.62 -17.03 8.54
N THR A 210 -14.90 -17.07 8.81
CA THR A 210 -15.98 -16.61 7.95
C THR A 210 -16.56 -15.28 8.45
N ASP A 211 -16.17 -14.88 9.65
CA ASP A 211 -16.67 -13.74 10.40
C ASP A 211 -15.60 -12.63 10.44
N TYR A 212 -15.32 -12.05 9.29
CA TYR A 212 -14.51 -10.83 9.28
C TYR A 212 -15.36 -9.68 9.82
N ALA A 213 -14.99 -9.22 11.01
CA ALA A 213 -15.68 -8.13 11.70
C ALA A 213 -15.51 -6.77 11.02
N MET A 214 -14.78 -6.68 9.90
CA MET A 214 -14.59 -5.46 9.11
C MET A 214 -15.84 -5.01 8.35
N VAL A 215 -16.80 -5.89 8.13
CA VAL A 215 -18.04 -5.54 7.43
C VAL A 215 -18.98 -4.85 8.42
N THR A 216 -19.41 -3.64 8.08
CA THR A 216 -20.43 -2.89 8.82
C THR A 216 -21.83 -3.20 8.27
N ASN A 217 -22.89 -2.64 8.91
CA ASN A 217 -24.22 -2.62 8.33
C ASN A 217 -24.56 -1.24 7.75
N ASP A 218 -23.60 -0.34 7.72
CA ASP A 218 -23.79 1.03 7.22
C ASP A 218 -23.88 1.00 5.69
N PRO A 219 -24.96 1.55 5.08
CA PRO A 219 -25.06 1.70 3.63
C PRO A 219 -23.96 2.59 3.01
N ALA A 220 -23.39 3.50 3.80
CA ALA A 220 -22.27 4.33 3.37
C ALA A 220 -20.97 3.56 3.25
N ASP A 221 -20.82 2.40 3.90
CA ASP A 221 -19.67 1.51 3.71
C ASP A 221 -19.64 0.99 2.25
N LEU A 222 -18.53 1.21 1.55
CA LEU A 222 -18.37 0.78 0.17
C LEU A 222 -18.48 -0.74 0.00
N ALA A 223 -18.11 -1.51 1.04
CA ALA A 223 -18.28 -2.96 1.03
C ALA A 223 -19.74 -3.41 0.88
N ASN A 224 -20.68 -2.56 1.28
CA ASN A 224 -22.13 -2.79 1.20
C ASN A 224 -22.77 -2.28 -0.09
N SER A 225 -21.99 -1.90 -1.10
CA SER A 225 -22.53 -1.52 -2.42
C SER A 225 -23.40 -2.64 -2.98
N ALA A 226 -24.50 -2.27 -3.66
CA ALA A 226 -25.54 -3.18 -4.12
C ALA A 226 -24.98 -4.31 -5.01
N ASP A 227 -24.00 -3.99 -5.84
CA ASP A 227 -23.28 -4.92 -6.70
C ASP A 227 -21.85 -4.43 -6.95
N TYR A 228 -21.08 -5.21 -7.69
CA TYR A 228 -19.69 -4.89 -8.01
C TYR A 228 -19.56 -3.66 -8.92
N GLY A 229 -20.52 -3.41 -9.83
CA GLY A 229 -20.53 -2.20 -10.67
C GLY A 229 -20.73 -0.95 -9.84
N ALA A 230 -21.73 -0.95 -8.95
CA ALA A 230 -21.98 0.14 -8.00
C ALA A 230 -20.77 0.42 -7.09
N TYR A 231 -20.09 -0.64 -6.64
CA TYR A 231 -18.85 -0.51 -5.89
C TYR A 231 -17.76 0.22 -6.71
N LEU A 232 -17.54 -0.19 -7.96
CA LEU A 232 -16.55 0.44 -8.84
C LEU A 232 -16.90 1.90 -9.15
N ASP A 233 -18.18 2.24 -9.27
CA ASP A 233 -18.62 3.61 -9.50
C ASP A 233 -18.35 4.50 -8.27
N ARG A 234 -18.66 4.02 -7.07
CA ARG A 234 -18.32 4.72 -5.82
C ARG A 234 -16.81 4.87 -5.65
N MET A 235 -16.01 3.85 -5.96
CA MET A 235 -14.55 3.96 -5.98
C MET A 235 -14.06 4.97 -7.02
N GLY A 236 -14.75 5.10 -8.16
CA GLY A 236 -14.48 6.15 -9.14
C GLY A 236 -14.64 7.56 -8.56
N CYS A 237 -15.69 7.80 -7.74
CA CYS A 237 -15.86 9.04 -7.00
C CYS A 237 -14.71 9.29 -6.02
N VAL A 238 -14.32 8.27 -5.25
CA VAL A 238 -13.16 8.35 -4.35
C VAL A 238 -11.91 8.73 -5.12
N PHE A 239 -11.59 8.07 -6.24
CA PHE A 239 -10.42 8.39 -7.04
C PHE A 239 -10.45 9.81 -7.61
N GLY A 240 -11.63 10.32 -7.96
CA GLY A 240 -11.81 11.73 -8.37
C GLY A 240 -11.38 12.70 -7.27
N GLU A 241 -11.83 12.47 -6.04
CA GLU A 241 -11.44 13.27 -4.89
C GLU A 241 -9.95 13.10 -4.55
N LEU A 242 -9.40 11.88 -4.60
CA LEU A 242 -7.97 11.65 -4.39
C LEU A 242 -7.13 12.38 -5.44
N ALA A 243 -7.56 12.37 -6.71
CA ALA A 243 -6.91 13.15 -7.76
C ALA A 243 -6.99 14.66 -7.51
N ARG A 244 -8.07 15.16 -6.90
CA ARG A 244 -8.23 16.57 -6.52
C ARG A 244 -7.27 16.95 -5.41
N VAL A 245 -7.28 16.22 -4.28
CA VAL A 245 -6.52 16.57 -3.08
C VAL A 245 -5.01 16.31 -3.21
N LEU A 246 -4.60 15.34 -4.01
CA LEU A 246 -3.19 15.02 -4.23
C LEU A 246 -2.48 16.16 -4.97
N ARG A 247 -1.29 16.56 -4.53
CA ARG A 247 -0.47 17.56 -5.21
C ARG A 247 0.01 17.07 -6.58
N PRO A 248 0.10 17.94 -7.60
CA PRO A 248 0.70 17.57 -8.88
C PRO A 248 2.12 17.01 -8.72
N GLY A 249 2.43 15.95 -9.47
CA GLY A 249 3.72 15.25 -9.39
C GLY A 249 3.82 14.21 -8.28
N ARG A 250 2.83 14.13 -7.38
CA ARG A 250 2.83 13.21 -6.25
C ARG A 250 2.12 11.89 -6.56
N TYR A 251 2.23 10.94 -5.65
CA TYR A 251 1.83 9.55 -5.86
C TYR A 251 0.66 9.13 -4.96
N ALA A 252 -0.11 8.18 -5.47
CA ALA A 252 -1.10 7.43 -4.71
C ALA A 252 -0.82 5.93 -4.84
N VAL A 253 -0.98 5.19 -3.75
CA VAL A 253 -0.86 3.75 -3.70
C VAL A 253 -2.16 3.15 -3.20
N VAL A 254 -2.66 2.15 -3.94
CA VAL A 254 -3.85 1.38 -3.57
C VAL A 254 -3.44 -0.07 -3.40
N ILE A 255 -3.61 -0.60 -2.20
CA ILE A 255 -3.37 -2.01 -1.92
C ILE A 255 -4.69 -2.75 -2.13
N VAL A 256 -4.69 -3.78 -2.95
CA VAL A 256 -5.91 -4.50 -3.31
C VAL A 256 -5.62 -5.97 -3.55
N ARG A 257 -6.63 -6.80 -3.36
CA ARG A 257 -6.59 -8.23 -3.66
C ARG A 257 -7.66 -8.58 -4.67
N ASP A 258 -7.30 -9.38 -5.66
CA ASP A 258 -8.27 -10.00 -6.54
C ASP A 258 -9.14 -11.00 -5.78
N ALA A 259 -10.29 -11.32 -6.33
CA ALA A 259 -11.27 -12.19 -5.69
C ALA A 259 -11.68 -13.34 -6.59
N TYR A 260 -12.24 -14.39 -5.99
CA TYR A 260 -12.96 -15.43 -6.69
C TYR A 260 -14.39 -15.47 -6.14
N GLN A 261 -15.36 -15.05 -6.95
CA GLN A 261 -16.76 -14.91 -6.57
C GLN A 261 -17.67 -15.51 -7.64
N ASP A 262 -18.75 -16.12 -7.25
CA ASP A 262 -19.77 -16.66 -8.13
C ASP A 262 -19.21 -17.50 -9.28
N GLY A 263 -18.20 -18.32 -8.99
CA GLY A 263 -17.54 -19.18 -9.97
C GLY A 263 -16.60 -18.47 -10.94
N ARG A 264 -16.28 -17.18 -10.71
CA ARG A 264 -15.44 -16.36 -11.59
C ARG A 264 -14.27 -15.73 -10.82
N TYR A 265 -13.16 -15.58 -11.51
CA TYR A 265 -12.06 -14.75 -11.03
C TYR A 265 -12.35 -13.28 -11.37
N VAL A 266 -12.30 -12.42 -10.34
CA VAL A 266 -12.53 -10.97 -10.46
C VAL A 266 -11.18 -10.27 -10.36
N PHE A 267 -10.79 -9.60 -11.44
CA PHE A 267 -9.55 -8.83 -11.53
C PHE A 267 -9.73 -7.44 -10.90
N THR A 268 -10.00 -7.42 -9.59
CA THR A 268 -10.28 -6.19 -8.85
C THR A 268 -9.17 -5.15 -8.99
N ALA A 269 -7.91 -5.60 -9.03
CA ALA A 269 -6.76 -4.72 -9.21
C ALA A 269 -6.83 -3.99 -10.56
N ALA A 270 -7.13 -4.68 -11.64
CA ALA A 270 -7.23 -4.10 -12.98
C ALA A 270 -8.43 -3.14 -13.10
N ASP A 271 -9.58 -3.52 -12.54
CA ASP A 271 -10.79 -2.71 -12.57
C ASP A 271 -10.61 -1.39 -11.79
N LEU A 272 -10.02 -1.45 -10.60
CA LEU A 272 -9.69 -0.24 -9.82
C LEU A 272 -8.63 0.61 -10.50
N ALA A 273 -7.63 0.00 -11.14
CA ALA A 273 -6.63 0.73 -11.91
C ALA A 273 -7.27 1.52 -13.08
N ALA A 274 -8.24 0.92 -13.77
CA ALA A 274 -8.99 1.59 -14.83
C ALA A 274 -9.81 2.78 -14.30
N ARG A 275 -10.48 2.62 -13.14
CA ARG A 275 -11.25 3.71 -12.51
C ARG A 275 -10.34 4.85 -12.03
N ALA A 276 -9.19 4.54 -11.43
CA ALA A 276 -8.21 5.54 -11.02
C ALA A 276 -7.63 6.30 -12.22
N ALA A 277 -7.33 5.59 -13.33
CA ALA A 277 -6.86 6.21 -14.57
C ALA A 277 -7.90 7.15 -15.17
N ALA A 278 -9.18 6.76 -15.19
CA ALA A 278 -10.29 7.60 -15.64
C ALA A 278 -10.44 8.87 -14.78
N ALA A 279 -10.10 8.82 -13.51
CA ALA A 279 -10.06 9.96 -12.58
C ALA A 279 -8.81 10.86 -12.75
N GLY A 280 -7.87 10.53 -13.65
CA GLY A 280 -6.66 11.32 -13.93
C GLY A 280 -5.43 10.91 -13.11
N LEU A 281 -5.47 9.78 -12.43
CA LEU A 281 -4.32 9.19 -11.74
C LEU A 281 -3.59 8.23 -12.69
N VAL A 282 -2.42 8.63 -13.20
CA VAL A 282 -1.68 7.85 -14.21
C VAL A 282 -1.02 6.62 -13.57
N PRO A 283 -1.32 5.39 -14.03
CA PRO A 283 -0.67 4.18 -13.53
C PRO A 283 0.84 4.21 -13.77
N LYS A 284 1.63 3.86 -12.76
CA LYS A 284 3.10 3.83 -12.80
C LYS A 284 3.69 2.46 -12.51
N GLY A 285 2.95 1.59 -11.86
CA GLY A 285 3.40 0.23 -11.56
C GLY A 285 2.37 -0.58 -10.80
N ASP A 286 2.63 -1.87 -10.77
CA ASP A 286 1.95 -2.85 -9.94
C ASP A 286 3.03 -3.66 -9.22
N LEU A 287 3.11 -3.54 -7.90
CA LEU A 287 4.00 -4.34 -7.07
C LEU A 287 3.18 -5.47 -6.44
N ILE A 288 3.73 -6.65 -6.46
CA ILE A 288 3.10 -7.83 -5.86
C ILE A 288 3.63 -8.03 -4.45
N TRP A 289 2.79 -7.86 -3.46
CA TRP A 289 3.11 -8.26 -2.09
C TRP A 289 2.72 -9.71 -1.89
N TYR A 290 3.71 -10.61 -1.97
CA TYR A 290 3.53 -12.04 -1.78
C TYR A 290 3.44 -12.37 -0.28
N GLN A 291 2.34 -13.02 0.10
CA GLN A 291 2.04 -13.41 1.47
C GLN A 291 2.39 -14.90 1.67
N ALA A 292 3.67 -15.19 1.88
CA ALA A 292 4.19 -16.56 2.01
C ALA A 292 3.49 -17.39 3.10
N GLY A 293 2.96 -16.74 4.15
CA GLY A 293 2.20 -17.40 5.22
C GLY A 293 0.74 -17.73 4.88
N THR A 294 0.28 -17.45 3.65
CA THR A 294 -1.09 -17.78 3.23
C THR A 294 -1.30 -19.28 3.22
N ARG A 295 -2.21 -19.75 4.07
CA ARG A 295 -2.55 -21.17 4.13
C ARG A 295 -3.31 -21.59 2.88
N LEU A 296 -2.74 -22.50 2.10
CA LEU A 296 -3.38 -23.08 0.92
C LEU A 296 -4.55 -23.99 1.29
N ARG A 297 -5.59 -23.97 0.49
CA ARG A 297 -6.82 -24.75 0.66
C ARG A 297 -7.19 -25.45 -0.65
N PRO A 298 -7.74 -26.66 -0.62
CA PRO A 298 -8.17 -27.38 -1.81
C PRO A 298 -9.52 -26.85 -2.33
N TYR A 299 -9.59 -25.53 -2.64
CA TYR A 299 -10.79 -24.94 -3.19
C TYR A 299 -11.16 -25.60 -4.53
N GLY A 300 -12.43 -25.91 -4.72
CA GLY A 300 -12.91 -26.53 -5.97
C GLY A 300 -12.53 -28.00 -6.18
N TYR A 301 -11.57 -28.55 -5.44
CA TYR A 301 -11.20 -29.96 -5.57
C TYR A 301 -12.37 -30.89 -5.25
N PRO A 302 -12.60 -31.96 -6.02
CA PRO A 302 -11.84 -32.42 -7.21
C PRO A 302 -12.50 -32.00 -8.53
N ARG A 303 -13.39 -31.02 -8.57
CA ARG A 303 -14.30 -30.79 -9.70
C ARG A 303 -13.96 -29.56 -10.53
N VAL A 304 -13.50 -28.48 -9.92
CA VAL A 304 -13.27 -27.20 -10.59
C VAL A 304 -11.97 -26.58 -10.12
N PHE A 305 -11.33 -25.82 -10.99
CA PHE A 305 -10.16 -25.02 -10.63
C PHE A 305 -10.60 -23.76 -9.87
N VAL A 306 -10.07 -23.59 -8.65
CA VAL A 306 -10.20 -22.35 -7.86
C VAL A 306 -8.81 -21.99 -7.33
N PRO A 307 -8.25 -20.85 -7.68
CA PRO A 307 -6.91 -20.48 -7.24
C PRO A 307 -6.86 -20.14 -5.75
N ASN A 308 -5.72 -20.40 -5.11
CA ASN A 308 -5.38 -19.79 -3.84
C ASN A 308 -4.66 -18.47 -4.09
N ILE A 309 -5.31 -17.35 -3.81
CA ILE A 309 -4.73 -16.03 -4.01
C ILE A 309 -3.84 -15.72 -2.80
N ALA A 310 -2.52 -15.80 -2.97
CA ALA A 310 -1.52 -15.67 -1.92
C ALA A 310 -0.75 -14.34 -2.01
N HIS A 311 -1.31 -13.35 -2.68
CA HIS A 311 -0.69 -12.03 -2.86
C HIS A 311 -1.72 -10.91 -2.80
N GLN A 312 -1.23 -9.70 -2.66
CA GLN A 312 -1.97 -8.46 -2.90
C GLN A 312 -1.22 -7.62 -3.91
N HIS A 313 -1.94 -6.84 -4.69
CA HIS A 313 -1.42 -5.83 -5.58
C HIS A 313 -1.19 -4.54 -4.80
N ILE A 314 -0.10 -3.86 -5.10
CA ILE A 314 0.22 -2.51 -4.64
C ILE A 314 0.25 -1.65 -5.90
N LEU A 315 -0.90 -1.14 -6.28
CA LEU A 315 -1.07 -0.31 -7.48
C LEU A 315 -0.49 1.07 -7.22
N VAL A 316 0.43 1.50 -8.06
CA VAL A 316 1.11 2.80 -7.94
C VAL A 316 0.60 3.74 -9.03
N PHE A 317 0.10 4.89 -8.60
CA PHE A 317 -0.39 5.95 -9.48
C PHE A 317 0.36 7.25 -9.25
N ARG A 318 0.31 8.16 -10.22
CA ARG A 318 0.85 9.52 -10.10
C ARG A 318 -0.15 10.53 -10.64
N LYS A 319 -0.36 11.62 -9.92
CA LYS A 319 -0.99 12.82 -10.48
C LYS A 319 0.05 13.59 -11.27
N GLU A 320 -0.06 13.60 -12.60
CA GLU A 320 0.89 14.33 -13.42
C GLU A 320 0.71 15.85 -13.26
N ALA A 321 1.82 16.57 -13.26
CA ALA A 321 1.77 18.03 -13.35
C ALA A 321 1.17 18.44 -14.70
N ARG A 322 0.23 19.37 -14.70
CA ARG A 322 -0.25 19.95 -15.99
C ARG A 322 0.96 20.51 -16.73
N ARG A 323 1.28 19.95 -17.90
CA ARG A 323 2.24 20.58 -18.81
C ARG A 323 1.67 21.95 -19.16
N SER A 324 2.34 23.03 -18.73
CA SER A 324 2.04 24.35 -19.26
C SER A 324 2.22 24.28 -20.78
N ARG A 325 1.18 24.60 -21.55
CA ARG A 325 1.28 24.81 -23.00
C ARG A 325 2.14 26.05 -23.25
N ARG A 326 3.43 25.94 -23.01
CA ARG A 326 4.43 26.93 -23.39
C ARG A 326 5.08 26.42 -24.68
N GLY A 327 4.66 26.93 -25.85
CA GLY A 327 5.42 26.75 -27.08
C GLY A 327 4.69 26.51 -28.39
N GLU A 328 3.42 26.91 -28.53
CA GLU A 328 2.85 27.04 -29.88
C GLU A 328 2.67 28.53 -30.25
N ARG A 329 3.71 29.33 -30.08
CA ARG A 329 3.81 30.63 -30.75
C ARG A 329 5.23 30.80 -31.26
N GLY A 330 5.46 30.41 -32.49
CA GLY A 330 6.72 30.57 -33.19
C GLY A 330 6.66 30.00 -34.61
N GLY A 331 5.54 30.24 -35.32
CA GLY A 331 5.52 30.10 -36.75
C GLY A 331 6.48 31.14 -37.34
N ARG A 332 7.64 30.70 -37.85
CA ARG A 332 8.48 31.52 -38.73
C ARG A 332 7.71 31.75 -40.01
N PRO A 333 7.57 33.00 -40.51
CA PRO A 333 7.07 33.21 -41.85
C PRO A 333 8.14 32.76 -42.86
N ALA A 334 7.68 32.02 -43.85
CA ALA A 334 8.47 31.67 -45.04
C ALA A 334 9.01 32.90 -45.73
N ARG A 335 10.27 32.91 -46.08
CA ARG A 335 10.87 33.62 -47.19
C ARG A 335 11.55 32.63 -48.12
#